data_4704936e78833fadbca165ea1af25b08
#
_entry.id   4704936e78833fadbca165ea1af25b08
#
_cell.length_a   1.000
_cell.length_b   1.000
_cell.length_c   1.000
_cell.angle_alpha   90.00
_cell.angle_beta   90.00
_cell.angle_gamma   90.00
#
_symmetry.space_group_name_H-M   'P 1'
#
loop_
_entity.id
_entity.type
_entity.pdbx_description
1 polymer ?
#
loop_
_entity_poly.entity_id
_entity_poly.type
_entity_poly.pdbx_seq_one_letter_code
_entity_poly.pdbx_strand_id
1 'polypeptide(L)'
;ELEKEVMTIVQSYAYMDDNGEAQNYMVESVIAQVGEGTSDPNAGPSMAQTPNKAKITVQFHKFADRIDLEGNRVNSADVLNKIRETLSDYPGVIVSVDKDSNGPPTGPPVNIEISGDNYFELVETADEIRAFIDAKRIDGIEELKLDVETGKPEMPIEVDRVKARALGLSSAQIGDVMRTSLFGKEVSRFKDGEDDYPINIRMSNAYRYNVEDLMNQKITFRDQASGRIKQVPISAV
;
A
#
# COMPACT_ATOMS: atom_id res chain seq x y z
N GLU A 1 -6.00 -5.17 -11.95
CA GLU A 1 -7.07 -4.75 -12.89
C GLU A 1 -7.03 -3.24 -13.14
N LEU A 2 -6.97 -2.37 -12.12
CA LEU A 2 -6.81 -0.91 -12.27
C LEU A 2 -5.65 -0.52 -13.21
N GLU A 3 -4.51 -1.18 -13.06
CA GLU A 3 -3.35 -0.96 -13.94
C GLU A 3 -3.71 -1.24 -15.41
N LYS A 4 -4.51 -2.26 -15.68
CA LYS A 4 -4.93 -2.60 -17.06
C LYS A 4 -5.81 -1.51 -17.65
N GLU A 5 -6.71 -0.93 -16.88
CA GLU A 5 -7.55 0.18 -17.33
C GLU A 5 -6.69 1.41 -17.66
N VAL A 6 -5.77 1.77 -16.77
CA VAL A 6 -4.81 2.86 -17.03
C VAL A 6 -3.97 2.56 -18.26
N MET A 7 -3.44 1.35 -18.40
CA MET A 7 -2.64 0.94 -19.56
C MET A 7 -3.45 0.96 -20.85
N THR A 8 -4.74 0.64 -20.83
CA THR A 8 -5.62 0.74 -22.01
C THR A 8 -5.73 2.20 -22.47
N ILE A 9 -5.89 3.14 -21.54
CA ILE A 9 -5.90 4.56 -21.84
C ILE A 9 -4.54 5.01 -22.38
N VAL A 10 -3.44 4.62 -21.75
CA VAL A 10 -2.08 4.95 -22.19
C VAL A 10 -1.79 4.42 -23.59
N GLN A 11 -2.19 3.18 -23.88
CA GLN A 11 -2.01 2.55 -25.18
C GLN A 11 -2.81 3.25 -26.31
N SER A 12 -3.89 3.98 -25.99
CA SER A 12 -4.62 4.76 -26.99
C SER A 12 -3.81 5.91 -27.60
N TYR A 13 -2.67 6.26 -26.98
CA TYR A 13 -1.70 7.27 -27.48
C TYR A 13 -0.45 6.64 -28.09
N ALA A 14 -0.44 5.31 -28.26
CA ALA A 14 0.67 4.60 -28.90
C ALA A 14 0.52 4.57 -30.43
N TYR A 15 1.66 4.57 -31.11
CA TYR A 15 1.75 4.41 -32.58
C TYR A 15 2.99 3.58 -32.92
N MET A 16 3.03 3.09 -34.15
CA MET A 16 4.23 2.44 -34.72
C MET A 16 5.04 3.48 -35.51
N ASP A 17 6.32 3.59 -35.20
CA ASP A 17 7.23 4.44 -35.94
C ASP A 17 7.63 3.80 -37.31
N ASP A 18 8.40 4.51 -38.11
CA ASP A 18 8.86 4.06 -39.44
C ASP A 18 9.75 2.81 -39.37
N ASN A 19 10.30 2.48 -38.19
CA ASN A 19 11.12 1.29 -37.97
C ASN A 19 10.29 0.10 -37.47
N GLY A 20 8.99 0.30 -37.19
CA GLY A 20 8.09 -0.71 -36.64
C GLY A 20 8.21 -0.85 -35.12
N GLU A 21 8.79 0.14 -34.44
CA GLU A 21 8.85 0.18 -32.96
C GLU A 21 7.61 0.91 -32.40
N ALA A 22 7.06 0.36 -31.32
CA ALA A 22 5.92 0.99 -30.63
C ALA A 22 6.40 2.20 -29.85
N GLN A 23 5.89 3.37 -30.19
CA GLN A 23 6.15 4.65 -29.54
C GLN A 23 4.86 5.18 -28.90
N ASN A 24 4.99 6.13 -27.99
CA ASN A 24 3.84 6.80 -27.39
C ASN A 24 4.12 8.31 -27.37
N TYR A 25 3.28 9.10 -28.07
CA TYR A 25 3.50 10.54 -28.17
C TYR A 25 3.08 11.32 -26.92
N MET A 26 2.42 10.68 -25.95
CA MET A 26 1.92 11.33 -24.75
C MET A 26 2.64 10.87 -23.50
N VAL A 27 2.82 9.57 -23.33
CA VAL A 27 3.30 8.95 -22.10
C VAL A 27 4.72 8.42 -22.27
N GLU A 28 5.62 8.85 -21.40
CA GLU A 28 7.01 8.42 -21.35
C GLU A 28 7.18 7.11 -20.57
N SER A 29 6.52 7.02 -19.40
CA SER A 29 6.58 5.82 -18.56
C SER A 29 5.36 5.67 -17.67
N VAL A 30 5.09 4.42 -17.27
CA VAL A 30 4.08 4.07 -16.26
C VAL A 30 4.75 3.20 -15.21
N ILE A 31 4.63 3.59 -13.95
CA ILE A 31 5.20 2.86 -12.80
C ILE A 31 4.06 2.48 -11.87
N ALA A 32 3.86 1.19 -11.65
CA ALA A 32 2.92 0.67 -10.66
C ALA A 32 3.66 0.18 -9.43
N GLN A 33 3.24 0.63 -8.25
CA GLN A 33 3.79 0.27 -6.95
C GLN A 33 2.66 -0.27 -6.07
N VAL A 34 2.92 -1.35 -5.32
CA VAL A 34 1.95 -1.96 -4.42
C VAL A 34 2.61 -2.20 -3.07
N GLY A 35 2.00 -1.72 -2.00
CA GLY A 35 2.42 -1.97 -0.63
C GLY A 35 3.63 -1.18 -0.15
N GLU A 36 4.47 -0.68 -1.04
CA GLU A 36 5.66 0.11 -0.73
C GLU A 36 5.76 1.29 -1.71
N GLY A 37 6.22 2.44 -1.22
CA GLY A 37 6.32 3.65 -2.05
C GLY A 37 4.97 4.26 -2.44
N THR A 38 3.89 3.87 -1.77
CA THR A 38 2.51 4.30 -2.06
C THR A 38 2.07 5.48 -1.19
N SER A 39 2.98 6.11 -0.45
CA SER A 39 2.70 7.30 0.36
C SER A 39 2.21 8.46 -0.51
N ASP A 40 1.30 9.24 0.03
CA ASP A 40 0.90 10.51 -0.58
C ASP A 40 2.11 11.47 -0.56
N PRO A 41 2.55 12.00 -1.71
CA PRO A 41 3.64 12.96 -1.77
C PRO A 41 3.40 14.20 -0.89
N ASN A 42 2.13 14.58 -0.69
CA ASN A 42 1.74 15.73 0.11
C ASN A 42 1.76 15.46 1.62
N ALA A 43 1.71 14.21 2.05
CA ALA A 43 1.80 13.82 3.46
C ALA A 43 3.24 13.67 3.96
N GLY A 44 4.25 13.83 3.08
CA GLY A 44 5.66 13.66 3.39
C GLY A 44 6.15 12.20 3.31
N PRO A 45 7.46 11.99 3.47
CA PRO A 45 8.05 10.66 3.34
C PRO A 45 7.60 9.75 4.48
N SER A 46 7.01 8.61 4.15
CA SER A 46 6.63 7.56 5.09
C SER A 46 7.38 6.26 4.74
N MET A 47 8.00 5.65 5.75
CA MET A 47 8.59 4.31 5.66
C MET A 47 7.58 3.21 6.06
N ALA A 48 6.31 3.57 6.27
CA ALA A 48 5.30 2.60 6.62
C ALA A 48 4.97 1.68 5.44
N GLN A 49 4.91 0.39 5.70
CA GLN A 49 4.39 -0.57 4.73
C GLN A 49 2.86 -0.43 4.69
N THR A 50 2.34 -0.25 3.49
CA THR A 50 0.91 -0.06 3.23
C THR A 50 0.40 -1.11 2.25
N PRO A 51 0.30 -2.39 2.68
CA PRO A 51 -0.02 -3.52 1.79
C PRO A 51 -1.40 -3.41 1.14
N ASN A 52 -2.26 -2.56 1.68
CA ASN A 52 -3.61 -2.23 1.20
C ASN A 52 -3.64 -1.07 0.21
N LYS A 53 -2.50 -0.44 -0.08
CA LYS A 53 -2.40 0.69 -1.01
C LYS A 53 -1.60 0.34 -2.26
N ALA A 54 -1.97 0.96 -3.37
CA ALA A 54 -1.24 0.92 -4.63
C ALA A 54 -1.13 2.35 -5.19
N LYS A 55 -0.08 2.61 -5.95
CA LYS A 55 0.16 3.87 -6.64
C LYS A 55 0.55 3.57 -8.09
N ILE A 56 -0.11 4.23 -9.02
CA ILE A 56 0.24 4.20 -10.44
C ILE A 56 0.69 5.61 -10.82
N THR A 57 1.94 5.75 -11.19
CA THR A 57 2.51 7.03 -11.66
C THR A 57 2.63 6.99 -13.18
N VAL A 58 1.94 7.92 -13.85
CA VAL A 58 2.01 8.10 -15.29
C VAL A 58 2.86 9.33 -15.57
N GLN A 59 4.02 9.12 -16.15
CA GLN A 59 4.93 10.20 -16.53
C GLN A 59 4.70 10.58 -17.99
N PHE A 60 4.42 11.84 -18.21
CA PHE A 60 4.21 12.39 -19.55
C PHE A 60 5.51 12.93 -20.14
N HIS A 61 5.64 12.87 -21.46
CA HIS A 61 6.68 13.59 -22.18
C HIS A 61 6.66 15.08 -21.86
N LYS A 62 7.74 15.81 -22.16
CA LYS A 62 7.76 17.28 -22.02
C LYS A 62 6.66 17.89 -22.89
N PHE A 63 6.09 18.99 -22.45
CA PHE A 63 4.96 19.63 -23.15
C PHE A 63 5.25 19.94 -24.62
N ALA A 64 6.49 20.27 -24.95
CA ALA A 64 6.92 20.56 -26.32
C ALA A 64 6.84 19.33 -27.25
N ASP A 65 7.01 18.13 -26.68
CA ASP A 65 7.16 16.88 -27.42
C ASP A 65 5.83 16.09 -27.53
N ARG A 66 4.76 16.58 -26.90
CA ARG A 66 3.41 15.96 -26.90
C ARG A 66 2.64 16.37 -28.17
N ILE A 67 3.00 15.80 -29.29
CA ILE A 67 2.39 16.08 -30.59
C ILE A 67 1.78 14.79 -31.14
N ASP A 68 0.49 14.82 -31.46
CA ASP A 68 -0.18 13.70 -32.09
C ASP A 68 0.26 13.47 -33.54
N LEU A 69 -0.24 12.41 -34.18
CA LEU A 69 0.10 12.05 -35.55
C LEU A 69 -0.41 13.07 -36.57
N GLU A 70 -1.31 13.96 -36.18
CA GLU A 70 -1.87 15.03 -37.01
C GLU A 70 -1.12 16.37 -36.83
N GLY A 71 -0.15 16.41 -35.93
CA GLY A 71 0.64 17.59 -35.60
C GLY A 71 0.01 18.50 -34.54
N ASN A 72 -1.06 18.08 -33.86
CA ASN A 72 -1.71 18.83 -32.81
C ASN A 72 -1.07 18.56 -31.46
N ARG A 73 -1.05 19.57 -30.60
CA ARG A 73 -0.57 19.41 -29.23
C ARG A 73 -1.63 18.74 -28.35
N VAL A 74 -1.23 17.73 -27.61
CA VAL A 74 -2.10 17.00 -26.68
C VAL A 74 -1.91 17.55 -25.27
N ASN A 75 -3.04 17.85 -24.60
CA ASN A 75 -3.05 18.36 -23.25
C ASN A 75 -3.13 17.21 -22.23
N SER A 76 -2.21 17.21 -21.24
CA SER A 76 -2.24 16.21 -20.16
C SER A 76 -3.49 16.29 -19.28
N ALA A 77 -4.19 17.44 -19.26
CA ALA A 77 -5.44 17.58 -18.52
C ALA A 77 -6.54 16.68 -19.10
N ASP A 78 -6.57 16.50 -20.42
CA ASP A 78 -7.57 15.66 -21.09
C ASP A 78 -7.34 14.18 -20.77
N VAL A 79 -6.07 13.75 -20.72
CA VAL A 79 -5.70 12.39 -20.30
C VAL A 79 -6.05 12.16 -18.82
N LEU A 80 -5.75 13.15 -17.96
CA LEU A 80 -6.08 13.08 -16.53
C LEU A 80 -7.60 12.93 -16.32
N ASN A 81 -8.40 13.74 -17.01
CA ASN A 81 -9.86 13.68 -16.92
C ASN A 81 -10.39 12.32 -17.43
N LYS A 82 -9.84 11.80 -18.53
CA LYS A 82 -10.22 10.49 -19.05
C LYS A 82 -9.90 9.37 -18.06
N ILE A 83 -8.75 9.44 -17.37
CA ILE A 83 -8.40 8.48 -16.31
C ILE A 83 -9.38 8.62 -15.14
N ARG A 84 -9.71 9.83 -14.69
CA ARG A 84 -10.67 10.07 -13.62
C ARG A 84 -12.05 9.50 -13.95
N GLU A 85 -12.58 9.81 -15.11
CA GLU A 85 -13.88 9.31 -15.57
C GLU A 85 -13.92 7.77 -15.60
N THR A 86 -12.85 7.14 -16.10
CA THR A 86 -12.77 5.67 -16.18
C THR A 86 -12.70 5.00 -14.83
N LEU A 87 -12.03 5.64 -13.85
CA LEU A 87 -11.76 5.05 -12.55
C LEU A 87 -12.69 5.55 -11.43
N SER A 88 -13.57 6.52 -11.68
CA SER A 88 -14.43 7.15 -10.66
C SER A 88 -15.33 6.17 -9.93
N ASP A 89 -15.84 5.14 -10.61
CA ASP A 89 -16.79 4.17 -10.06
C ASP A 89 -16.20 2.76 -9.92
N TYR A 90 -14.87 2.66 -9.76
CA TYR A 90 -14.23 1.34 -9.67
C TYR A 90 -14.60 0.63 -8.36
N PRO A 91 -15.24 -0.56 -8.43
CA PRO A 91 -15.82 -1.18 -7.24
C PRO A 91 -14.76 -1.71 -6.27
N GLY A 92 -14.99 -1.46 -4.96
CA GLY A 92 -14.18 -2.04 -3.88
C GLY A 92 -12.83 -1.35 -3.62
N VAL A 93 -12.55 -0.23 -4.28
CA VAL A 93 -11.33 0.56 -4.10
C VAL A 93 -11.67 2.04 -4.12
N ILE A 94 -11.03 2.82 -3.28
CA ILE A 94 -11.06 4.29 -3.37
C ILE A 94 -9.89 4.71 -4.26
N VAL A 95 -10.20 5.34 -5.40
CA VAL A 95 -9.21 5.80 -6.37
C VAL A 95 -9.14 7.33 -6.34
N SER A 96 -7.92 7.84 -6.17
CA SER A 96 -7.59 9.25 -6.25
C SER A 96 -6.69 9.49 -7.47
N VAL A 97 -6.99 10.48 -8.29
CA VAL A 97 -6.22 10.84 -9.49
C VAL A 97 -5.75 12.26 -9.39
N ASP A 98 -4.52 12.45 -8.97
CA ASP A 98 -3.90 13.75 -8.71
C ASP A 98 -2.73 14.04 -9.67
N LYS A 99 -2.44 15.33 -9.84
CA LYS A 99 -1.19 15.77 -10.46
C LYS A 99 -0.08 15.75 -9.41
N ASP A 100 1.07 15.25 -9.79
CA ASP A 100 2.26 15.44 -8.97
C ASP A 100 2.66 16.93 -8.97
N SER A 101 2.72 17.51 -7.79
CA SER A 101 3.11 18.91 -7.60
C SER A 101 4.62 19.00 -7.43
N ASN A 102 5.31 19.66 -8.37
CA ASN A 102 6.72 19.99 -8.22
C ASN A 102 6.89 21.10 -7.16
N GLY A 103 7.26 20.73 -5.94
CA GLY A 103 7.50 21.69 -4.86
C GLY A 103 7.44 21.04 -3.49
N PRO A 104 7.71 21.79 -2.42
CA PRO A 104 7.47 21.27 -1.07
C PRO A 104 5.98 20.97 -0.87
N PRO A 105 5.64 19.93 -0.10
CA PRO A 105 4.26 19.56 0.18
C PRO A 105 3.49 20.79 0.76
N THR A 106 2.43 21.18 0.10
CA THR A 106 1.62 22.34 0.50
C THR A 106 0.36 21.96 1.27
N GLY A 107 0.08 20.66 1.40
CA GLY A 107 -1.16 20.17 1.98
C GLY A 107 -2.42 20.50 1.14
N PRO A 108 -3.57 19.95 1.49
CA PRO A 108 -4.83 20.28 0.84
C PRO A 108 -5.24 21.74 1.11
N PRO A 109 -5.84 22.43 0.13
CA PRO A 109 -6.18 23.86 0.24
C PRO A 109 -7.30 24.13 1.26
N VAL A 110 -8.13 23.13 1.56
CA VAL A 110 -9.17 23.18 2.60
C VAL A 110 -8.95 22.01 3.54
N ASN A 111 -8.88 22.29 4.83
CA ASN A 111 -8.77 21.30 5.88
C ASN A 111 -9.92 21.51 6.88
N ILE A 112 -10.64 20.44 7.19
CA ILE A 112 -11.71 20.43 8.20
C ILE A 112 -11.20 19.61 9.37
N GLU A 113 -10.96 20.27 10.51
CA GLU A 113 -10.50 19.63 11.73
C GLU A 113 -11.69 19.28 12.62
N ILE A 114 -11.78 18.00 13.04
CA ILE A 114 -12.78 17.49 13.95
C ILE A 114 -12.06 17.07 15.22
N SER A 115 -12.45 17.62 16.37
CA SER A 115 -11.83 17.32 17.68
C SER A 115 -12.83 16.76 18.66
N GLY A 116 -12.40 15.83 19.49
CA GLY A 116 -13.22 15.18 20.54
C GLY A 116 -12.42 14.16 21.33
N ASP A 117 -13.03 13.62 22.37
CA ASP A 117 -12.37 12.70 23.31
C ASP A 117 -12.46 11.22 22.89
N ASN A 118 -13.43 10.87 22.02
CA ASN A 118 -13.69 9.50 21.61
C ASN A 118 -13.28 9.29 20.15
N TYR A 119 -12.25 8.50 19.92
CA TYR A 119 -11.73 8.20 18.59
C TYR A 119 -12.78 7.59 17.64
N PHE A 120 -13.61 6.66 18.11
CA PHE A 120 -14.61 5.99 17.25
C PHE A 120 -15.70 6.95 16.81
N GLU A 121 -16.18 7.82 17.71
CA GLU A 121 -17.15 8.85 17.39
C GLU A 121 -16.59 9.90 16.42
N LEU A 122 -15.29 10.23 16.55
CA LEU A 122 -14.62 11.14 15.62
C LEU A 122 -14.57 10.56 14.20
N VAL A 123 -14.23 9.29 14.07
CA VAL A 123 -14.17 8.60 12.77
C VAL A 123 -15.56 8.52 12.14
N GLU A 124 -16.59 8.13 12.90
CA GLU A 124 -17.97 8.07 12.44
C GLU A 124 -18.47 9.44 11.97
N THR A 125 -18.23 10.49 12.78
CA THR A 125 -18.59 11.88 12.44
C THR A 125 -17.86 12.35 11.18
N ALA A 126 -16.58 12.01 11.02
CA ALA A 126 -15.81 12.37 9.83
C ALA A 126 -16.36 11.69 8.56
N ASP A 127 -16.75 10.42 8.65
CA ASP A 127 -17.37 9.68 7.55
C ASP A 127 -18.75 10.26 7.20
N GLU A 128 -19.56 10.66 8.20
CA GLU A 128 -20.84 11.33 7.96
C GLU A 128 -20.67 12.69 7.26
N ILE A 129 -19.71 13.50 7.71
CA ILE A 129 -19.40 14.80 7.09
C ILE A 129 -18.92 14.59 5.65
N ARG A 130 -18.03 13.63 5.40
CA ARG A 130 -17.60 13.29 4.06
C ARG A 130 -18.77 12.91 3.17
N ALA A 131 -19.62 11.97 3.60
CA ALA A 131 -20.80 11.55 2.86
C ALA A 131 -21.78 12.70 2.59
N PHE A 132 -21.96 13.62 3.56
CA PHE A 132 -22.80 14.79 3.40
C PHE A 132 -22.25 15.76 2.33
N ILE A 133 -20.93 16.00 2.33
CA ILE A 133 -20.30 16.90 1.35
C ILE A 133 -20.33 16.25 -0.05
N ASP A 134 -20.02 14.96 -0.16
CA ASP A 134 -20.07 14.19 -1.42
C ASP A 134 -21.47 14.22 -2.05
N ALA A 135 -22.52 14.08 -1.22
CA ALA A 135 -23.90 14.16 -1.68
C ALA A 135 -24.28 15.54 -2.24
N LYS A 136 -23.57 16.60 -1.85
CA LYS A 136 -23.81 17.96 -2.35
C LYS A 136 -23.23 18.20 -3.74
N ARG A 137 -22.33 17.36 -4.21
CA ARG A 137 -21.66 17.44 -5.52
C ARG A 137 -21.19 18.88 -5.82
N ILE A 138 -20.40 19.44 -4.90
CA ILE A 138 -19.90 20.82 -5.02
C ILE A 138 -18.83 20.86 -6.11
N ASP A 139 -19.04 21.70 -7.12
CA ASP A 139 -18.07 21.87 -8.19
C ASP A 139 -16.70 22.35 -7.66
N GLY A 140 -15.63 21.75 -8.13
CA GLY A 140 -14.25 22.09 -7.73
C GLY A 140 -13.73 21.27 -6.55
N ILE A 141 -14.54 20.42 -5.91
CA ILE A 141 -14.05 19.40 -4.98
C ILE A 141 -13.68 18.16 -5.79
N GLU A 142 -12.39 17.84 -5.85
CA GLU A 142 -11.88 16.67 -6.57
C GLU A 142 -11.91 15.42 -5.67
N GLU A 143 -11.55 15.56 -4.38
CA GLU A 143 -11.50 14.46 -3.43
C GLU A 143 -11.64 14.94 -1.99
N LEU A 144 -12.35 14.16 -1.18
CA LEU A 144 -12.43 14.31 0.27
C LEU A 144 -11.64 13.18 0.94
N LYS A 145 -10.45 13.50 1.43
CA LYS A 145 -9.58 12.56 2.15
C LYS A 145 -9.84 12.65 3.65
N LEU A 146 -9.93 11.49 4.30
CA LEU A 146 -9.79 11.42 5.75
C LEU A 146 -8.33 11.14 6.09
N ASP A 147 -7.80 11.85 7.08
CA ASP A 147 -6.43 11.65 7.60
C ASP A 147 -6.33 10.38 8.47
N VAL A 148 -7.42 9.63 8.60
CA VAL A 148 -7.49 8.39 9.38
C VAL A 148 -7.61 7.19 8.44
N GLU A 149 -6.70 6.23 8.58
CA GLU A 149 -6.74 4.97 7.83
C GLU A 149 -7.70 3.97 8.50
N THR A 150 -8.97 3.98 8.13
CA THR A 150 -9.99 3.06 8.65
C THR A 150 -10.02 1.71 7.93
N GLY A 151 -9.49 1.66 6.71
CA GLY A 151 -9.53 0.46 5.85
C GLY A 151 -8.31 -0.45 5.89
N LYS A 152 -7.34 -0.21 6.80
CA LYS A 152 -6.16 -1.05 6.91
C LYS A 152 -6.50 -2.36 7.62
N PRO A 153 -6.41 -3.52 6.93
CA PRO A 153 -6.67 -4.79 7.60
C PRO A 153 -5.59 -5.05 8.65
N GLU A 154 -6.02 -5.28 9.89
CA GLU A 154 -5.16 -5.60 11.01
C GLU A 154 -5.55 -6.95 11.60
N MET A 155 -4.56 -7.71 12.02
CA MET A 155 -4.74 -8.93 12.79
C MET A 155 -4.14 -8.72 14.18
N PRO A 156 -4.93 -8.24 15.15
CA PRO A 156 -4.45 -8.08 16.52
C PRO A 156 -4.17 -9.47 17.13
N ILE A 157 -3.02 -9.61 17.79
CA ILE A 157 -2.62 -10.83 18.49
C ILE A 157 -2.52 -10.49 19.97
N GLU A 158 -3.46 -11.00 20.74
CA GLU A 158 -3.47 -10.85 22.19
C GLU A 158 -2.81 -12.07 22.85
N VAL A 159 -1.76 -11.83 23.61
CA VAL A 159 -1.01 -12.89 24.32
C VAL A 159 -1.47 -12.97 25.76
N ASP A 160 -1.91 -14.15 26.20
CA ASP A 160 -2.13 -14.43 27.63
C ASP A 160 -0.79 -14.53 28.36
N ARG A 161 -0.36 -13.39 28.92
CA ARG A 161 0.94 -13.29 29.60
C ARG A 161 1.09 -14.19 30.82
N VAL A 162 -0.03 -14.57 31.46
CA VAL A 162 -0.03 -15.45 32.61
C VAL A 162 0.27 -16.88 32.15
N LYS A 163 -0.42 -17.37 31.16
CA LYS A 163 -0.16 -18.69 30.56
C LYS A 163 1.22 -18.78 29.94
N ALA A 164 1.61 -17.76 29.15
CA ALA A 164 2.93 -17.72 28.54
C ALA A 164 4.04 -17.86 29.58
N ARG A 165 3.96 -17.10 30.68
CA ARG A 165 4.92 -17.18 31.81
C ARG A 165 4.90 -18.55 32.46
N ALA A 166 3.72 -19.15 32.71
CA ALA A 166 3.60 -20.46 33.29
C ALA A 166 4.24 -21.56 32.44
N LEU A 167 4.19 -21.39 31.10
CA LEU A 167 4.84 -22.30 30.16
C LEU A 167 6.33 -21.98 29.93
N GLY A 168 6.83 -20.88 30.50
CA GLY A 168 8.24 -20.46 30.37
C GLY A 168 8.52 -19.64 29.09
N LEU A 169 7.48 -19.08 28.47
CA LEU A 169 7.60 -18.24 27.28
C LEU A 169 7.51 -16.76 27.62
N SER A 170 8.25 -15.94 26.88
CA SER A 170 8.10 -14.49 26.89
C SER A 170 7.24 -14.02 25.69
N SER A 171 6.54 -12.89 25.87
CA SER A 171 5.79 -12.28 24.76
C SER A 171 6.69 -11.92 23.57
N ALA A 172 7.97 -11.59 23.83
CA ALA A 172 8.95 -11.31 22.79
C ALA A 172 9.27 -12.54 21.91
N GLN A 173 9.39 -13.73 22.53
CA GLN A 173 9.61 -14.98 21.80
C GLN A 173 8.39 -15.34 20.93
N ILE A 174 7.18 -15.15 21.44
CA ILE A 174 5.94 -15.37 20.70
C ILE A 174 5.88 -14.41 19.51
N GLY A 175 6.13 -13.12 19.75
CA GLY A 175 6.15 -12.09 18.71
C GLY A 175 7.24 -12.33 17.64
N ASP A 176 8.45 -12.75 18.01
CA ASP A 176 9.54 -13.05 17.04
C ASP A 176 9.18 -14.24 16.14
N VAL A 177 8.57 -15.28 16.70
CA VAL A 177 8.13 -16.45 15.91
C VAL A 177 7.01 -16.06 14.93
N MET A 178 6.00 -15.32 15.40
CA MET A 178 4.90 -14.84 14.56
C MET A 178 5.41 -13.93 13.44
N ARG A 179 6.26 -12.97 13.79
CA ARG A 179 6.84 -12.05 12.82
C ARG A 179 7.68 -12.78 11.78
N THR A 180 8.52 -13.73 12.20
CA THR A 180 9.36 -14.54 11.31
C THR A 180 8.50 -15.37 10.36
N SER A 181 7.41 -15.95 10.87
CA SER A 181 6.50 -16.77 10.07
C SER A 181 5.77 -15.97 9.00
N LEU A 182 5.27 -14.78 9.36
CA LEU A 182 4.48 -13.93 8.48
C LEU A 182 5.34 -13.14 7.49
N PHE A 183 6.36 -12.45 7.99
CA PHE A 183 7.14 -11.49 7.21
C PHE A 183 8.51 -12.03 6.79
N GLY A 184 9.02 -13.02 7.51
CA GLY A 184 10.34 -13.56 7.31
C GLY A 184 11.40 -12.89 8.20
N LYS A 185 12.56 -13.52 8.22
CA LYS A 185 13.76 -13.07 8.93
C LYS A 185 14.97 -13.30 8.06
N GLU A 186 15.80 -12.28 7.91
CA GLU A 186 17.12 -12.44 7.30
C GLU A 186 17.99 -13.27 8.24
N VAL A 187 18.47 -14.42 7.76
CA VAL A 187 19.27 -15.37 8.55
C VAL A 187 20.73 -15.37 8.15
N SER A 188 21.04 -14.96 6.92
CA SER A 188 22.39 -14.92 6.37
C SER A 188 22.42 -14.06 5.12
N ARG A 189 23.61 -13.83 4.60
CA ARG A 189 23.84 -13.24 3.28
C ARG A 189 24.71 -14.16 2.45
N PHE A 190 24.36 -14.28 1.20
CA PHE A 190 25.19 -14.95 0.19
C PHE A 190 25.95 -13.88 -0.59
N LYS A 191 27.28 -14.01 -0.61
CA LYS A 191 28.14 -13.09 -1.33
C LYS A 191 28.48 -13.67 -2.70
N ASP A 192 28.19 -12.91 -3.76
CA ASP A 192 28.55 -13.25 -5.13
C ASP A 192 29.32 -12.08 -5.77
N GLY A 193 30.63 -12.23 -5.85
CA GLY A 193 31.52 -11.15 -6.27
C GLY A 193 31.51 -9.97 -5.29
N GLU A 194 31.05 -8.80 -5.76
CA GLU A 194 30.92 -7.58 -4.96
C GLU A 194 29.51 -7.40 -4.36
N ASP A 195 28.54 -8.23 -4.77
CA ASP A 195 27.15 -8.13 -4.34
C ASP A 195 26.83 -9.05 -3.16
N ASP A 196 26.02 -8.56 -2.23
CA ASP A 196 25.52 -9.29 -1.07
C ASP A 196 24.01 -9.56 -1.22
N TYR A 197 23.61 -10.83 -1.33
CA TYR A 197 22.20 -11.25 -1.44
C TYR A 197 21.66 -11.72 -0.09
N PRO A 198 20.60 -11.10 0.48
CA PRO A 198 20.03 -11.52 1.75
C PRO A 198 19.29 -12.85 1.61
N ILE A 199 19.56 -13.79 2.53
CA ILE A 199 18.83 -15.05 2.64
C ILE A 199 17.75 -14.88 3.70
N ASN A 200 16.49 -14.89 3.26
CA ASN A 200 15.33 -14.74 4.13
C ASN A 200 14.59 -16.07 4.30
N ILE A 201 14.25 -16.42 5.56
CA ILE A 201 13.42 -17.56 5.89
C ILE A 201 12.04 -17.05 6.34
N ARG A 202 10.97 -17.63 5.77
CA ARG A 202 9.58 -17.41 6.17
C ARG A 202 8.75 -18.66 5.90
N MET A 203 7.54 -18.74 6.46
CA MET A 203 6.60 -19.78 6.08
C MET A 203 6.20 -19.66 4.61
N SER A 204 5.98 -20.79 3.96
CA SER A 204 5.46 -20.79 2.58
C SER A 204 4.06 -20.19 2.52
N ASN A 205 3.66 -19.67 1.36
CA ASN A 205 2.38 -18.99 1.20
C ASN A 205 1.18 -19.89 1.53
N ALA A 206 1.28 -21.20 1.32
CA ALA A 206 0.22 -22.15 1.64
C ALA A 206 -0.16 -22.17 3.13
N TYR A 207 0.83 -21.98 4.02
CA TYR A 207 0.63 -21.97 5.48
C TYR A 207 0.50 -20.55 6.04
N ARG A 208 1.18 -19.58 5.44
CA ARG A 208 1.23 -18.21 5.94
C ARG A 208 -0.11 -17.50 5.91
N TYR A 209 -0.94 -17.80 4.92
CA TYR A 209 -2.28 -17.21 4.76
C TYR A 209 -3.38 -18.01 5.47
N ASN A 210 -3.03 -19.05 6.20
CA ASN A 210 -3.96 -19.83 7.01
C ASN A 210 -3.71 -19.51 8.50
N VAL A 211 -4.70 -18.88 9.15
CA VAL A 211 -4.61 -18.50 10.57
C VAL A 211 -4.47 -19.72 11.46
N GLU A 212 -5.13 -20.83 11.14
CA GLU A 212 -5.04 -22.07 11.91
C GLU A 212 -3.61 -22.65 11.90
N ASP A 213 -2.96 -22.68 10.75
CA ASP A 213 -1.57 -23.14 10.64
C ASP A 213 -0.60 -22.23 11.40
N LEU A 214 -0.84 -20.91 11.39
CA LEU A 214 -0.06 -19.95 12.17
C LEU A 214 -0.22 -20.18 13.67
N MET A 215 -1.44 -20.41 14.15
CA MET A 215 -1.72 -20.64 15.57
C MET A 215 -1.23 -22.02 16.04
N ASN A 216 -1.17 -23.02 15.19
CA ASN A 216 -0.65 -24.35 15.49
C ASN A 216 0.87 -24.44 15.41
N GLN A 217 1.54 -23.39 14.97
CA GLN A 217 3.00 -23.34 14.94
C GLN A 217 3.58 -23.49 16.35
N LYS A 218 4.61 -24.35 16.47
CA LYS A 218 5.25 -24.66 17.76
C LYS A 218 6.47 -23.76 18.01
N ILE A 219 6.47 -23.10 19.14
CA ILE A 219 7.63 -22.38 19.64
C ILE A 219 8.51 -23.38 20.36
N THR A 220 9.73 -23.58 19.86
CA THR A 220 10.74 -24.45 20.47
C THR A 220 11.74 -23.62 21.25
N PHE A 221 11.89 -23.89 22.54
CA PHE A 221 12.80 -23.18 23.40
C PHE A 221 13.39 -24.10 24.46
N ARG A 222 14.51 -23.67 25.06
CA ARG A 222 15.09 -24.34 26.21
C ARG A 222 14.53 -23.74 27.49
N ASP A 223 13.85 -24.57 28.28
CA ASP A 223 13.36 -24.17 29.61
C ASP A 223 14.53 -23.94 30.54
N GLN A 224 14.65 -22.72 31.06
CA GLN A 224 15.76 -22.33 31.94
C GLN A 224 15.74 -23.05 33.28
N ALA A 225 14.56 -23.43 33.77
CA ALA A 225 14.43 -24.11 35.07
C ALA A 225 14.84 -25.61 35.02
N SER A 226 14.41 -26.29 33.95
CA SER A 226 14.68 -27.75 33.82
C SER A 226 15.81 -28.07 32.83
N GLY A 227 16.29 -27.11 32.05
CA GLY A 227 17.28 -27.31 30.99
C GLY A 227 16.79 -28.12 29.80
N ARG A 228 15.51 -28.53 29.76
CA ARG A 228 14.90 -29.36 28.73
C ARG A 228 14.39 -28.52 27.56
N ILE A 229 14.40 -29.10 26.38
CA ILE A 229 13.74 -28.50 25.21
C ILE A 229 12.24 -28.73 25.34
N LYS A 230 11.48 -27.66 25.27
CA LYS A 230 10.02 -27.65 25.24
C LYS A 230 9.50 -27.14 23.90
N GLN A 231 8.35 -27.65 23.49
CA GLN A 231 7.60 -27.16 22.32
C GLN A 231 6.19 -26.81 22.78
N VAL A 232 5.79 -25.58 22.52
CA VAL A 232 4.48 -25.03 22.87
C VAL A 232 3.83 -24.46 21.61
N PRO A 233 2.61 -24.85 21.24
CA PRO A 233 1.91 -24.21 20.13
C PRO A 233 1.51 -22.78 20.52
N ILE A 234 1.48 -21.87 19.54
CA ILE A 234 1.08 -20.46 19.77
C ILE A 234 -0.33 -20.38 20.33
N SER A 235 -1.23 -21.26 19.88
CA SER A 235 -2.62 -21.36 20.36
C SER A 235 -2.77 -21.68 21.86
N ALA A 236 -1.70 -22.05 22.54
CA ALA A 236 -1.73 -22.34 23.99
C ALA A 236 -1.52 -21.10 24.87
N VAL A 237 -1.19 -19.94 24.30
CA VAL A 237 -0.77 -18.73 25.02
C VAL A 237 -1.50 -17.46 24.60
#